data_1096c5221916b8f9b175e14a9abdc84c
#
_entry.id   1096c5221916b8f9b175e14a9abdc84c
#
_cell.length_a   1.000
_cell.length_b   1.000
_cell.length_c   1.000
_cell.angle_alpha   90.00
_cell.angle_beta   90.00
_cell.angle_gamma   90.00
#
_symmetry.space_group_name_H-M   'P 1'
#
loop_
_entity.id
_entity.type
_entity.pdbx_description
1 polymer ?
#
loop_
_entity_poly.entity_id
_entity_poly.type
_entity_poly.pdbx_seq_one_letter_code
_entity_poly.pdbx_strand_id
1 'polypeptide(L)'
;MASCVYSQEAVYVEGKGYEGYVFPKEHPIWGFPSEQNRYTPSSEEIALAEKILRDSIKTDYVKSHQQTYRKPPINKKTLKKYVRQYVGYATEEGEIIIHIYLNKGIEVDKNKLSKEIIAVFGGGSNHWHVKINISTKELFDMQVNGIS
;
A
#
# COMPACT_ATOMS: atom_id res chain seq x y z
N MET A 1 -5.24 28.34 18.85
CA MET A 1 -5.10 28.00 18.40
C MET A 1 -5.39 27.42 17.57
N ALA A 2 -5.41 27.10 17.10
CA ALA A 2 -5.56 26.52 16.41
C ALA A 2 -5.42 25.83 15.85
N SER A 3 -5.48 25.59 15.47
CA SER A 3 -5.40 24.92 14.98
C SER A 3 -5.17 24.16 14.38
N CYS A 4 -5.04 23.96 14.24
CA CYS A 4 -4.72 23.27 13.78
C CYS A 4 -4.90 22.38 13.19
N VAL A 5 -5.27 22.08 12.77
CA VAL A 5 -5.72 21.37 12.40
C VAL A 5 -5.57 20.78 11.43
N TYR A 6 -5.07 20.51 11.21
CA TYR A 6 -4.93 20.05 10.27
C TYR A 6 -4.67 18.95 9.95
N SER A 7 -5.08 18.71 9.21
CA SER A 7 -4.98 17.49 8.58
C SER A 7 -3.57 17.12 8.45
N GLN A 8 -3.29 16.03 8.90
CA GLN A 8 -2.00 15.44 8.72
C GLN A 8 -1.90 14.98 7.28
N GLU A 9 -1.04 15.62 6.52
CA GLU A 9 -0.81 15.18 5.16
C GLU A 9 0.03 13.92 5.14
N ALA A 10 -0.07 13.17 4.06
CA ALA A 10 0.76 11.99 3.87
C ALA A 10 2.22 12.43 3.74
N VAL A 11 3.11 11.61 4.28
CA VAL A 11 4.52 11.89 4.30
C VAL A 11 5.22 11.04 3.24
N TYR A 12 5.98 11.70 2.37
CA TYR A 12 6.72 11.00 1.33
C TYR A 12 7.83 10.14 1.93
N VAL A 13 7.98 8.95 1.42
CA VAL A 13 9.02 8.01 1.85
C VAL A 13 9.61 7.34 0.62
N GLU A 14 10.90 7.05 0.67
CA GLU A 14 11.53 6.30 -0.41
C GLU A 14 12.64 5.44 0.16
N GLY A 15 12.95 4.39 -0.58
CA GLY A 15 14.04 3.49 -0.27
C GLY A 15 14.47 2.79 -1.53
N LYS A 16 15.22 1.71 -1.38
CA LYS A 16 15.72 0.99 -2.54
C LYS A 16 14.59 0.24 -3.22
N GLY A 17 14.20 0.74 -4.39
CA GLY A 17 13.17 0.08 -5.20
C GLY A 17 11.75 0.42 -4.82
N TYR A 18 11.52 1.44 -3.99
CA TYR A 18 10.17 1.86 -3.67
C TYR A 18 10.11 3.34 -3.33
N GLU A 19 8.95 3.92 -3.54
CA GLU A 19 8.63 5.27 -3.10
C GLU A 19 7.12 5.34 -2.88
N GLY A 20 6.70 6.25 -2.03
CA GLY A 20 5.28 6.41 -1.79
C GLY A 20 4.98 7.40 -0.68
N TYR A 21 3.74 7.32 -0.21
CA TYR A 21 3.20 8.26 0.77
C TYR A 21 2.62 7.50 1.95
N VAL A 22 3.08 7.84 3.14
CA VAL A 22 2.60 7.23 4.38
C VAL A 22 1.51 8.12 4.96
N PHE A 23 0.32 7.56 5.11
CA PHE A 23 -0.81 8.30 5.68
C PHE A 23 -0.80 8.12 7.19
N PRO A 24 -0.59 9.22 7.95
CA PRO A 24 -0.54 9.12 9.40
C PRO A 24 -1.90 8.74 9.97
N LYS A 25 -1.89 8.25 11.20
CA LYS A 25 -3.13 7.76 11.83
C LYS A 25 -4.21 8.83 11.95
N GLU A 26 -3.81 10.10 11.97
CA GLU A 26 -4.75 11.21 12.07
C GLU A 26 -5.42 11.56 10.74
N HIS A 27 -4.89 11.03 9.64
CA HIS A 27 -5.46 11.31 8.34
C HIS A 27 -6.67 10.39 8.10
N PRO A 28 -7.89 10.94 7.95
CA PRO A 28 -9.04 10.08 7.75
C PRO A 28 -9.00 9.35 6.42
N ILE A 29 -9.32 8.06 6.45
CA ILE A 29 -9.40 7.23 5.24
C ILE A 29 -10.85 6.81 5.09
N TRP A 30 -11.47 7.24 4.00
CA TRP A 30 -12.85 6.90 3.74
C TRP A 30 -13.00 5.40 3.54
N GLY A 31 -14.02 4.82 4.15
CA GLY A 31 -14.28 3.39 4.03
C GLY A 31 -13.45 2.50 4.91
N PHE A 32 -12.53 3.07 5.66
CA PHE A 32 -11.70 2.30 6.58
C PHE A 32 -12.53 1.98 7.83
N PRO A 33 -12.57 0.71 8.28
CA PRO A 33 -13.40 0.37 9.45
C PRO A 33 -12.99 1.16 10.67
N SER A 34 -13.97 1.73 11.35
CA SER A 34 -13.71 2.57 12.53
C SER A 34 -13.18 1.78 13.71
N GLU A 35 -13.46 0.49 13.77
CA GLU A 35 -12.98 -0.34 14.86
C GLU A 35 -11.51 -0.71 14.73
N GLN A 36 -10.88 -0.39 13.60
CA GLN A 36 -9.47 -0.66 13.45
C GLN A 36 -8.64 0.50 13.99
N ASN A 37 -7.66 0.15 14.81
CA ASN A 37 -6.76 1.16 15.38
C ASN A 37 -5.75 1.60 14.35
N ARG A 38 -5.87 2.85 13.91
CA ARG A 38 -4.92 3.42 12.97
C ARG A 38 -3.56 3.54 13.62
N TYR A 39 -2.52 3.33 12.84
CA TYR A 39 -1.15 3.34 13.28
C TYR A 39 -0.29 4.05 12.23
N THR A 40 0.61 4.92 12.66
CA THR A 40 1.51 5.59 11.73
C THR A 40 2.82 4.80 11.66
N PRO A 41 3.06 4.08 10.56
CA PRO A 41 4.30 3.30 10.47
C PRO A 41 5.53 4.21 10.36
N SER A 42 6.61 3.76 10.97
CA SER A 42 7.89 4.44 10.85
C SER A 42 8.54 4.09 9.51
N SER A 43 9.59 4.83 9.15
CA SER A 43 10.33 4.54 7.93
C SER A 43 10.97 3.16 7.98
N GLU A 44 11.39 2.70 9.16
CA GLU A 44 11.94 1.36 9.33
C GLU A 44 10.88 0.28 9.13
N GLU A 45 9.67 0.55 9.61
CA GLU A 45 8.57 -0.40 9.43
C GLU A 45 8.14 -0.47 7.97
N ILE A 46 8.16 0.65 7.27
CA ILE A 46 7.90 0.67 5.82
C ILE A 46 8.97 -0.15 5.09
N ALA A 47 10.24 0.03 5.46
CA ALA A 47 11.33 -0.72 4.85
C ALA A 47 11.16 -2.23 5.08
N LEU A 48 10.72 -2.61 6.28
CA LEU A 48 10.46 -4.01 6.59
C LEU A 48 9.30 -4.55 5.76
N ALA A 49 8.22 -3.78 5.66
CA ALA A 49 7.06 -4.19 4.86
C ALA A 49 7.46 -4.39 3.38
N GLU A 50 8.29 -3.48 2.86
CA GLU A 50 8.75 -3.59 1.48
C GLU A 50 9.65 -4.80 1.26
N LYS A 51 10.46 -5.13 2.26
CA LYS A 51 11.28 -6.34 2.18
C LYS A 51 10.41 -7.59 2.14
N ILE A 52 9.41 -7.65 3.00
CA ILE A 52 8.48 -8.78 3.02
C ILE A 52 7.75 -8.87 1.68
N LEU A 53 7.32 -7.74 1.13
CA LEU A 53 6.66 -7.71 -0.17
C LEU A 53 7.58 -8.28 -1.26
N ARG A 54 8.82 -7.82 -1.33
CA ARG A 54 9.77 -8.31 -2.34
C ARG A 54 10.02 -9.81 -2.20
N ASP A 55 10.19 -10.26 -0.97
CA ASP A 55 10.46 -11.67 -0.72
C ASP A 55 9.26 -12.55 -1.07
N SER A 56 8.04 -12.00 -0.94
CA SER A 56 6.81 -12.73 -1.20
C SER A 56 6.39 -12.75 -2.65
N ILE A 57 7.02 -11.93 -3.49
CA ILE A 57 6.55 -11.73 -4.87
C ILE A 57 6.64 -13.01 -5.71
N LYS A 58 7.50 -13.93 -5.34
CA LYS A 58 7.68 -15.19 -6.06
C LYS A 58 6.80 -16.33 -5.55
N THR A 59 6.03 -16.09 -4.51
CA THR A 59 5.22 -17.15 -3.91
C THR A 59 4.06 -17.53 -4.83
N ASP A 60 3.56 -18.75 -4.63
CA ASP A 60 2.41 -19.22 -5.40
C ASP A 60 1.18 -18.38 -5.13
N TYR A 61 1.06 -17.86 -3.91
CA TYR A 61 -0.05 -16.98 -3.57
C TYR A 61 -0.10 -15.76 -4.49
N VAL A 62 1.03 -15.09 -4.64
CA VAL A 62 1.09 -13.89 -5.50
C VAL A 62 0.89 -14.28 -6.96
N LYS A 63 1.51 -15.37 -7.39
CA LYS A 63 1.36 -15.81 -8.77
C LYS A 63 -0.08 -16.16 -9.11
N SER A 64 -0.80 -16.78 -8.19
CA SER A 64 -2.18 -17.17 -8.43
C SER A 64 -3.07 -15.94 -8.62
N HIS A 65 -2.76 -14.83 -7.98
CA HIS A 65 -3.54 -13.60 -8.12
C HIS A 65 -3.29 -12.89 -9.44
N GLN A 66 -2.28 -13.32 -10.20
CA GLN A 66 -1.97 -12.72 -11.49
C GLN A 66 -2.48 -13.52 -12.67
N GLN A 67 -3.00 -14.72 -12.45
CA GLN A 67 -3.37 -15.62 -13.55
C GLN A 67 -4.37 -15.02 -14.50
N THR A 68 -5.30 -14.24 -13.99
CA THR A 68 -6.38 -13.67 -14.80
C THR A 68 -5.94 -12.41 -15.54
N TYR A 69 -4.82 -11.82 -15.13
CA TYR A 69 -4.38 -10.52 -15.66
C TYR A 69 -3.05 -10.69 -16.39
N ARG A 70 -3.02 -10.24 -17.61
CA ARG A 70 -1.87 -10.47 -18.46
C ARG A 70 -0.83 -9.37 -18.40
N LYS A 71 -1.25 -8.17 -18.06
CA LYS A 71 -0.36 -7.01 -18.14
C LYS A 71 -0.71 -5.98 -17.12
N PRO A 72 0.32 -5.35 -16.62
CA PRO A 72 1.71 -5.78 -16.67
C PRO A 72 1.94 -6.87 -15.64
N PRO A 73 2.93 -7.71 -15.80
CA PRO A 73 3.19 -8.73 -14.79
C PRO A 73 3.70 -8.07 -13.50
N ILE A 74 3.35 -8.67 -12.37
CA ILE A 74 3.83 -8.24 -11.07
C ILE A 74 5.04 -9.12 -10.73
N ASN A 75 6.22 -8.53 -10.73
CA ASN A 75 7.45 -9.24 -10.41
C ASN A 75 8.46 -8.25 -9.85
N LYS A 76 9.67 -8.72 -9.51
CA LYS A 76 10.67 -7.85 -8.92
C LYS A 76 11.05 -6.67 -9.81
N LYS A 77 11.08 -6.87 -11.11
CA LYS A 77 11.44 -5.81 -12.04
C LYS A 77 10.37 -4.72 -12.13
N THR A 78 9.12 -5.14 -12.16
CA THR A 78 8.03 -4.18 -12.30
C THR A 78 7.65 -3.54 -10.98
N LEU A 79 7.94 -4.21 -9.86
CA LEU A 79 7.55 -3.72 -8.54
C LEU A 79 8.04 -2.31 -8.27
N LYS A 80 9.25 -1.99 -8.69
CA LYS A 80 9.85 -0.67 -8.46
C LYS A 80 9.19 0.45 -9.26
N LYS A 81 8.33 0.11 -10.22
CA LYS A 81 7.67 1.11 -11.06
C LYS A 81 6.38 1.65 -10.43
N TYR A 82 5.93 1.07 -9.33
CA TYR A 82 4.71 1.50 -8.68
C TYR A 82 4.99 2.60 -7.67
N VAL A 83 4.05 3.54 -7.54
CA VAL A 83 4.05 4.50 -6.45
C VAL A 83 3.11 3.96 -5.38
N ARG A 84 3.57 3.91 -4.14
CA ARG A 84 2.80 3.31 -3.05
C ARG A 84 2.07 4.36 -2.23
N GLN A 85 1.00 3.89 -1.62
CA GLN A 85 0.34 4.60 -0.53
C GLN A 85 0.24 3.59 0.61
N TYR A 86 0.64 4.01 1.82
CA TYR A 86 0.73 3.11 2.97
C TYR A 86 -0.23 3.56 4.05
N VAL A 87 -1.03 2.62 4.56
CA VAL A 87 -1.93 2.85 5.68
C VAL A 87 -1.65 1.78 6.74
N GLY A 88 -1.29 2.23 7.94
CA GLY A 88 -1.01 1.30 9.03
C GLY A 88 -2.16 1.18 10.00
N TYR A 89 -2.29 0.02 10.60
CA TYR A 89 -3.22 -0.20 11.70
C TYR A 89 -2.75 -1.35 12.57
N ALA A 90 -3.28 -1.41 13.78
CA ALA A 90 -2.96 -2.47 14.74
C ALA A 90 -4.18 -3.36 14.93
N THR A 91 -3.95 -4.65 15.03
CA THR A 91 -5.01 -5.61 15.33
C THR A 91 -5.26 -5.64 16.84
N GLU A 92 -6.32 -6.33 17.25
CA GLU A 92 -6.62 -6.51 18.67
C GLU A 92 -5.49 -7.22 19.40
N GLU A 93 -4.79 -8.11 18.71
CA GLU A 93 -3.65 -8.83 19.29
C GLU A 93 -2.37 -7.99 19.32
N GLY A 94 -2.43 -6.77 18.81
CA GLY A 94 -1.26 -5.89 18.80
C GLY A 94 -0.34 -6.08 17.61
N GLU A 95 -0.76 -6.85 16.62
CA GLU A 95 0.04 -7.01 15.40
C GLU A 95 -0.11 -5.78 14.51
N ILE A 96 0.97 -5.41 13.85
CA ILE A 96 0.97 -4.23 12.98
C ILE A 96 0.80 -4.67 11.54
N ILE A 97 -0.23 -4.10 10.92
CA ILE A 97 -0.54 -4.37 9.51
C ILE A 97 -0.27 -3.11 8.72
N ILE A 98 0.42 -3.25 7.61
CA ILE A 98 0.61 -2.15 6.66
C ILE A 98 -0.10 -2.53 5.37
N HIS A 99 -1.13 -1.77 5.06
CA HIS A 99 -1.88 -1.92 3.81
C HIS A 99 -1.16 -1.08 2.77
N ILE A 100 -0.70 -1.72 1.70
CA ILE A 100 0.05 -1.05 0.64
C ILE A 100 -0.80 -1.01 -0.62
N TYR A 101 -1.03 0.20 -1.11
CA TYR A 101 -1.70 0.42 -2.40
C TYR A 101 -0.62 0.75 -3.41
N LEU A 102 -0.59 0.01 -4.51
CA LEU A 102 0.45 0.16 -5.53
C LEU A 102 -0.20 0.64 -6.82
N ASN A 103 0.31 1.74 -7.35
CA ASN A 103 -0.27 2.40 -8.52
C ASN A 103 0.82 2.73 -9.52
N LYS A 104 0.58 2.43 -10.80
CA LYS A 104 1.47 2.87 -11.86
C LYS A 104 0.68 3.17 -13.11
N GLY A 105 1.32 3.86 -14.04
CA GLY A 105 0.69 4.24 -15.29
C GLY A 105 0.80 5.73 -15.50
N ILE A 106 0.46 6.17 -16.69
CA ILE A 106 0.59 7.59 -17.04
C ILE A 106 -0.44 8.46 -16.32
N GLU A 107 -1.54 7.85 -15.87
CA GLU A 107 -2.56 8.59 -15.15
C GLU A 107 -2.26 8.75 -13.66
N VAL A 108 -1.14 8.20 -13.20
CA VAL A 108 -0.77 8.34 -11.78
C VAL A 108 -0.34 9.76 -11.50
N ASP A 109 -1.05 10.40 -10.58
CA ASP A 109 -0.79 11.77 -10.17
C ASP A 109 -0.29 11.77 -8.74
N LYS A 110 1.00 12.02 -8.55
CA LYS A 110 1.61 11.98 -7.22
C LYS A 110 1.00 13.01 -6.28
N ASN A 111 0.54 14.13 -6.81
CA ASN A 111 -0.11 15.13 -5.98
C ASN A 111 -1.39 14.58 -5.35
N LYS A 112 -2.17 13.83 -6.13
CA LYS A 112 -3.37 13.18 -5.59
C LYS A 112 -3.02 12.08 -4.62
N LEU A 113 -1.99 11.28 -4.95
CA LEU A 113 -1.58 10.17 -4.08
C LEU A 113 -1.09 10.64 -2.72
N SER A 114 -0.64 11.89 -2.63
CA SER A 114 -0.21 12.45 -1.35
C SER A 114 -1.37 12.95 -0.49
N LYS A 115 -2.58 12.98 -1.04
CA LYS A 115 -3.73 13.57 -0.35
C LYS A 115 -4.80 12.55 0.04
N GLU A 116 -4.99 11.52 -0.74
CA GLU A 116 -6.06 10.56 -0.50
C GLU A 116 -5.74 9.22 -1.15
N ILE A 117 -6.33 8.18 -0.60
CA ILE A 117 -6.21 6.86 -1.21
C ILE A 117 -7.01 6.87 -2.51
N ILE A 118 -6.33 6.52 -3.58
CA ILE A 118 -6.95 6.57 -4.91
C ILE A 118 -7.74 5.30 -5.17
N ALA A 119 -9.01 5.47 -5.52
CA ALA A 119 -9.86 4.37 -5.94
C ALA A 119 -9.87 4.35 -7.47
N VAL A 120 -9.39 3.26 -8.05
CA VAL A 120 -9.34 3.08 -9.49
C VAL A 120 -10.10 1.80 -9.84
N PHE A 121 -10.96 1.89 -10.86
CA PHE A 121 -11.67 0.74 -11.38
C PHE A 121 -11.05 0.32 -12.69
N GLY A 122 -10.70 -0.98 -12.79
CA GLY A 122 -10.03 -1.47 -13.98
C GLY A 122 -8.54 -1.21 -13.95
N GLY A 123 -7.92 -1.21 -15.13
CA GLY A 123 -6.48 -0.98 -15.26
C GLY A 123 -5.61 -2.20 -15.00
N GLY A 124 -6.20 -3.33 -14.64
CA GLY A 124 -5.47 -4.56 -14.38
C GLY A 124 -4.42 -4.36 -13.31
N SER A 125 -3.26 -4.96 -13.51
CA SER A 125 -2.19 -4.92 -12.52
C SER A 125 -1.45 -3.58 -12.45
N ASN A 126 -1.95 -2.53 -13.11
CA ASN A 126 -1.45 -1.19 -12.85
C ASN A 126 -1.88 -0.69 -11.46
N HIS A 127 -2.92 -1.30 -10.90
CA HIS A 127 -3.46 -0.91 -9.59
C HIS A 127 -3.79 -2.16 -8.80
N TRP A 128 -3.09 -2.34 -7.70
CA TRP A 128 -3.37 -3.46 -6.81
C TRP A 128 -2.98 -3.07 -5.39
N HIS A 129 -3.47 -3.83 -4.44
CA HIS A 129 -3.12 -3.57 -3.04
C HIS A 129 -3.00 -4.89 -2.30
N VAL A 130 -2.31 -4.84 -1.19
CA VAL A 130 -1.98 -6.01 -0.42
C VAL A 130 -1.75 -5.58 1.03
N LYS A 131 -1.92 -6.51 1.94
CA LYS A 131 -1.66 -6.25 3.35
C LYS A 131 -0.41 -7.02 3.79
N ILE A 132 0.42 -6.36 4.57
CA ILE A 132 1.62 -6.95 5.13
C ILE A 132 1.50 -6.92 6.64
N ASN A 133 1.53 -8.08 7.26
CA ASN A 133 1.63 -8.18 8.71
C ASN A 133 3.12 -8.20 9.04
N ILE A 134 3.64 -7.06 9.52
CA ILE A 134 5.08 -6.98 9.80
C ILE A 134 5.44 -7.69 11.09
N SER A 135 4.46 -7.97 11.96
CA SER A 135 4.70 -8.72 13.18
C SER A 135 4.94 -10.20 12.92
N THR A 136 4.16 -10.79 11.99
CA THR A 136 4.31 -12.19 11.62
C THR A 136 5.12 -12.39 10.35
N LYS A 137 5.40 -11.28 9.63
CA LYS A 137 6.13 -11.27 8.36
C LYS A 137 5.39 -11.99 7.24
N GLU A 138 4.07 -11.81 7.22
CA GLU A 138 3.21 -12.45 6.23
C GLU A 138 2.55 -11.43 5.32
N LEU A 139 2.45 -11.80 4.05
CA LEU A 139 1.69 -11.05 3.05
C LEU A 139 0.34 -11.74 2.87
N PHE A 140 -0.73 -10.95 2.83
CA PHE A 140 -2.07 -11.53 2.69
C PHE A 140 -3.02 -10.52 2.06
N ASP A 141 -4.21 -11.00 1.72
CA ASP A 141 -5.31 -10.18 1.20
C ASP A 141 -4.88 -9.32 -0.01
N MET A 142 -4.25 -9.97 -0.97
CA MET A 142 -3.84 -9.32 -2.21
C MET A 142 -5.04 -9.20 -3.15
N GLN A 143 -5.24 -8.01 -3.69
CA GLN A 143 -6.31 -7.77 -4.66
C GLN A 143 -5.78 -6.96 -5.83
N VAL A 144 -5.98 -7.51 -7.02
CA VAL A 144 -5.53 -6.88 -8.26
C VAL A 144 -6.77 -6.40 -9.02
N ASN A 145 -6.70 -5.17 -9.54
CA ASN A 145 -7.84 -4.62 -10.28
C ASN A 145 -8.14 -5.45 -11.52
N GLY A 146 -9.43 -5.50 -11.86
CA GLY A 146 -9.86 -6.17 -13.06
C GLY A 146 -9.47 -5.38 -14.31
N ILE A 147 -9.48 -6.06 -15.43
CA ILE A 147 -9.28 -5.44 -16.74
C ILE A 147 -10.63 -4.88 -17.18
N SER A 148 -10.66 -3.60 -17.54
CA SER A 148 -11.91 -3.00 -17.99
C SER A 148 -11.77 -2.47 -19.39
#